data_85f0f33502331e07010b3f54b619af4b
#
_entry.id   85f0f33502331e07010b3f54b619af4b
#
_cell.length_a   1.000
_cell.length_b   1.000
_cell.length_c   1.000
_cell.angle_alpha   90.00
_cell.angle_beta   90.00
_cell.angle_gamma   90.00
#
_symmetry.space_group_name_H-M   'P 1'
#
loop_
_entity.id
_entity.type
_entity.pdbx_description
1 polymer ?
#
loop_
_entity_poly.entity_id
_entity_poly.type
_entity_poly.pdbx_seq_one_letter_code
_entity_poly.pdbx_strand_id
1 'polypeptide(L)'
;MSTINSIQEDNLKFIEQLVKKIKPDLKGSVAYIKSGWENLAFGIEDYVVRLPKNESALNALYREEQFCQYVLALMPPLATPDLTVHEVDGYPFSLHRKIGSRLFTRREYEGLTSYGRDEAAEKLAAFFMLMHETPLNYAETTLRAPKRPGPSSYERMAQTVEERLDQNLKEFGHAIVREYQSWQTEKPQLVFGHFDLHDGNIGADSNGSLVGAFDFADCAIGDVHADFAPLFYISPDLAYNTVARYATMTNKVIDPRRIAVAGAMCEISDLSGDRISPESDDFFNQKLNEWRIALSGGVHFHGPTLQRQFHI
;
A
#
# COMPACT_ATOMS: atom_id res chain seq x y z
N MET A 1 -21.84 -4.80 -13.09
CA MET A 1 -21.36 -5.98 -13.85
C MET A 1 -21.38 -5.82 -15.39
N SER A 2 -21.63 -4.65 -15.96
CA SER A 2 -21.77 -4.46 -17.43
C SER A 2 -20.56 -3.81 -18.13
N THR A 3 -19.52 -3.43 -17.43
CA THR A 3 -18.36 -2.67 -18.00
C THR A 3 -17.13 -3.54 -18.32
N ILE A 4 -17.11 -4.78 -17.85
CA ILE A 4 -15.94 -5.68 -18.04
C ILE A 4 -15.97 -6.39 -19.39
N ASN A 5 -17.13 -6.50 -20.01
CA ASN A 5 -17.29 -7.24 -21.29
C ASN A 5 -17.00 -6.43 -22.58
N SER A 6 -16.47 -5.20 -22.46
CA SER A 6 -16.23 -4.36 -23.64
C SER A 6 -14.79 -3.93 -23.89
N ILE A 7 -13.79 -4.58 -23.27
CA ILE A 7 -12.45 -4.50 -23.83
C ILE A 7 -12.45 -5.40 -25.05
N GLN A 8 -12.84 -4.83 -26.20
CA GLN A 8 -12.93 -5.53 -27.47
C GLN A 8 -11.54 -6.08 -27.83
N GLU A 9 -11.52 -7.20 -28.53
CA GLU A 9 -10.27 -7.84 -29.01
C GLU A 9 -9.36 -6.84 -29.76
N ASP A 10 -9.95 -5.86 -30.44
CA ASP A 10 -9.22 -4.80 -31.12
C ASP A 10 -8.42 -3.90 -30.17
N ASN A 11 -8.91 -3.65 -28.95
CA ASN A 11 -8.18 -2.86 -27.96
C ASN A 11 -6.95 -3.62 -27.43
N LEU A 12 -7.04 -4.94 -27.26
CA LEU A 12 -5.90 -5.76 -26.83
C LEU A 12 -4.83 -5.81 -27.91
N LYS A 13 -5.21 -5.98 -29.19
CA LYS A 13 -4.30 -5.92 -30.33
C LYS A 13 -3.60 -4.57 -30.46
N PHE A 14 -4.35 -3.49 -30.23
CA PHE A 14 -3.78 -2.15 -30.24
C PHE A 14 -2.70 -1.97 -29.16
N ILE A 15 -2.98 -2.38 -27.90
CA ILE A 15 -1.99 -2.33 -26.82
C ILE A 15 -0.77 -3.19 -27.15
N GLU A 16 -0.99 -4.38 -27.71
CA GLU A 16 0.09 -5.27 -28.15
C GLU A 16 1.00 -4.57 -29.17
N GLN A 17 0.42 -3.86 -30.14
CA GLN A 17 1.19 -3.10 -31.13
C GLN A 17 2.01 -1.97 -30.50
N LEU A 18 1.44 -1.22 -29.52
CA LEU A 18 2.17 -0.18 -28.81
C LEU A 18 3.37 -0.76 -28.06
N VAL A 19 3.14 -1.84 -27.31
CA VAL A 19 4.21 -2.49 -26.52
C VAL A 19 5.30 -3.06 -27.43
N LYS A 20 4.96 -3.70 -28.55
CA LYS A 20 5.92 -4.26 -29.49
C LYS A 20 6.80 -3.22 -30.19
N LYS A 21 6.38 -1.96 -30.27
CA LYS A 21 7.26 -0.86 -30.74
C LYS A 21 8.40 -0.58 -29.79
N ILE A 22 8.21 -0.80 -28.48
CA ILE A 22 9.23 -0.62 -27.45
C ILE A 22 10.01 -1.91 -27.18
N LYS A 23 9.33 -3.05 -27.22
CA LYS A 23 9.87 -4.39 -26.95
C LYS A 23 9.51 -5.35 -28.11
N PRO A 24 10.19 -5.25 -29.27
CA PRO A 24 9.85 -6.03 -30.46
C PRO A 24 10.05 -7.54 -30.28
N ASP A 25 10.86 -7.95 -29.32
CA ASP A 25 11.15 -9.36 -29.02
C ASP A 25 10.01 -10.08 -28.28
N LEU A 26 9.03 -9.35 -27.73
CA LEU A 26 7.88 -9.96 -27.06
C LEU A 26 6.97 -10.66 -28.07
N LYS A 27 6.72 -11.96 -27.84
CA LYS A 27 5.92 -12.82 -28.73
C LYS A 27 4.53 -13.12 -28.19
N GLY A 28 4.31 -12.91 -26.88
CA GLY A 28 3.04 -13.17 -26.22
C GLY A 28 1.93 -12.22 -26.65
N SER A 29 0.69 -12.63 -26.40
CA SER A 29 -0.47 -11.78 -26.56
C SER A 29 -0.72 -11.00 -25.26
N VAL A 30 -1.29 -9.79 -25.42
CA VAL A 30 -1.73 -8.97 -24.28
C VAL A 30 -2.97 -9.59 -23.67
N ALA A 31 -2.98 -9.70 -22.34
CA ALA A 31 -4.13 -10.13 -21.55
C ALA A 31 -4.53 -9.03 -20.56
N TYR A 32 -5.83 -8.79 -20.40
CA TYR A 32 -6.33 -7.88 -19.36
C TYR A 32 -6.13 -8.47 -17.97
N ILE A 33 -5.62 -7.66 -17.04
CA ILE A 33 -5.45 -8.04 -15.63
C ILE A 33 -6.58 -7.46 -14.79
N LYS A 34 -6.65 -6.12 -14.70
CA LYS A 34 -7.64 -5.42 -13.87
C LYS A 34 -7.83 -3.96 -14.30
N SER A 35 -8.94 -3.37 -13.86
CA SER A 35 -9.12 -1.92 -13.84
C SER A 35 -8.87 -1.43 -12.41
N GLY A 36 -7.76 -0.71 -12.20
CA GLY A 36 -7.49 0.01 -10.96
C GLY A 36 -8.23 1.36 -10.94
N TRP A 37 -7.98 2.16 -9.91
CA TRP A 37 -8.57 3.50 -9.78
C TRP A 37 -8.10 4.43 -10.91
N GLU A 38 -6.83 4.48 -11.15
CA GLU A 38 -6.18 5.40 -12.09
C GLU A 38 -5.86 4.76 -13.43
N ASN A 39 -5.53 3.46 -13.45
CA ASN A 39 -4.99 2.80 -14.62
C ASN A 39 -5.76 1.53 -14.99
N LEU A 40 -5.73 1.21 -16.29
CA LEU A 40 -6.04 -0.13 -16.79
C LEU A 40 -4.75 -0.93 -16.83
N ALA A 41 -4.74 -2.14 -16.25
CA ALA A 41 -3.57 -3.00 -16.20
C ALA A 41 -3.72 -4.21 -17.13
N PHE A 42 -2.65 -4.49 -17.88
CA PHE A 42 -2.54 -5.60 -18.82
C PHE A 42 -1.24 -6.35 -18.59
N GLY A 43 -1.23 -7.63 -18.93
CA GLY A 43 -0.05 -8.48 -18.91
C GLY A 43 0.36 -8.93 -20.29
N ILE A 44 1.66 -8.96 -20.55
CA ILE A 44 2.25 -9.61 -21.73
C ILE A 44 3.53 -10.31 -21.29
N GLU A 45 3.57 -11.64 -21.37
CA GLU A 45 4.67 -12.45 -20.83
C GLU A 45 4.99 -12.05 -19.37
N ASP A 46 6.24 -11.66 -19.09
CA ASP A 46 6.70 -11.22 -17.77
C ASP A 46 6.57 -9.71 -17.54
N TYR A 47 5.77 -9.02 -18.35
CA TYR A 47 5.57 -7.58 -18.23
C TYR A 47 4.15 -7.21 -17.82
N VAL A 48 4.05 -6.06 -17.14
CA VAL A 48 2.81 -5.36 -16.85
C VAL A 48 2.82 -4.05 -17.64
N VAL A 49 1.71 -3.78 -18.31
CA VAL A 49 1.43 -2.53 -19.03
C VAL A 49 0.31 -1.82 -18.29
N ARG A 50 0.48 -0.54 -17.97
CA ARG A 50 -0.60 0.25 -17.37
C ARG A 50 -0.90 1.46 -18.26
N LEU A 51 -2.18 1.60 -18.63
CA LEU A 51 -2.69 2.74 -19.37
C LEU A 51 -3.41 3.70 -18.42
N PRO A 52 -3.00 4.97 -18.33
CA PRO A 52 -3.68 5.97 -17.52
C PRO A 52 -5.07 6.27 -18.07
N LYS A 53 -6.06 6.40 -17.19
CA LYS A 53 -7.45 6.69 -17.58
C LYS A 53 -7.70 8.16 -17.92
N ASN A 54 -6.81 9.05 -17.45
CA ASN A 54 -6.90 10.50 -17.62
C ASN A 54 -5.53 11.16 -17.36
N GLU A 55 -5.46 12.46 -17.53
CA GLU A 55 -4.24 13.25 -17.34
C GLU A 55 -3.71 13.20 -15.88
N SER A 56 -4.59 13.18 -14.88
CA SER A 56 -4.18 13.04 -13.48
C SER A 56 -3.48 11.71 -13.24
N ALA A 57 -4.01 10.62 -13.78
CA ALA A 57 -3.40 9.29 -13.73
C ALA A 57 -2.06 9.23 -14.46
N LEU A 58 -1.93 9.92 -15.60
CA LEU A 58 -0.66 10.03 -16.31
C LEU A 58 0.40 10.75 -15.46
N ASN A 59 0.02 11.85 -14.83
CA ASN A 59 0.93 12.58 -13.91
C ASN A 59 1.33 11.72 -12.71
N ALA A 60 0.43 10.86 -12.20
CA ALA A 60 0.75 9.88 -11.17
C ALA A 60 1.75 8.84 -11.66
N LEU A 61 1.62 8.33 -12.89
CA LEU A 61 2.59 7.39 -13.49
C LEU A 61 4.00 7.98 -13.61
N TYR A 62 4.14 9.25 -14.01
CA TYR A 62 5.46 9.91 -14.08
C TYR A 62 6.09 10.06 -12.69
N ARG A 63 5.29 10.39 -11.66
CA ARG A 63 5.81 10.43 -10.28
C ARG A 63 6.22 9.05 -9.81
N GLU A 64 5.42 8.04 -10.08
CA GLU A 64 5.73 6.67 -9.72
C GLU A 64 7.01 6.16 -10.40
N GLU A 65 7.21 6.46 -11.67
CA GLU A 65 8.47 6.19 -12.38
C GLU A 65 9.66 6.75 -11.61
N GLN A 66 9.58 8.03 -11.22
CA GLN A 66 10.64 8.71 -10.47
C GLN A 66 10.88 8.04 -9.11
N PHE A 67 9.82 7.65 -8.38
CA PHE A 67 9.95 6.96 -7.10
C PHE A 67 10.56 5.57 -7.26
N CYS A 68 10.09 4.78 -8.24
CA CYS A 68 10.66 3.47 -8.54
C CYS A 68 12.15 3.56 -8.87
N GLN A 69 12.56 4.48 -9.74
CA GLN A 69 13.97 4.70 -10.10
C GLN A 69 14.81 5.08 -8.90
N TYR A 70 14.30 5.96 -8.03
CA TYR A 70 14.97 6.34 -6.80
C TYR A 70 15.16 5.15 -5.86
N VAL A 71 14.08 4.39 -5.59
CA VAL A 71 14.12 3.23 -4.69
C VAL A 71 15.04 2.14 -5.24
N LEU A 72 15.00 1.88 -6.55
CA LEU A 72 15.94 0.94 -7.20
C LEU A 72 17.41 1.35 -6.99
N ALA A 73 17.72 2.65 -7.07
CA ALA A 73 19.09 3.15 -6.85
C ALA A 73 19.58 2.94 -5.40
N LEU A 74 18.66 2.79 -4.45
CA LEU A 74 18.97 2.45 -3.05
C LEU A 74 19.26 0.97 -2.84
N MET A 75 19.12 0.10 -3.86
CA MET A 75 19.30 -1.35 -3.80
C MET A 75 18.46 -2.00 -2.69
N PRO A 76 17.13 -1.91 -2.75
CA PRO A 76 16.24 -2.39 -1.70
C PRO A 76 16.28 -3.92 -1.55
N PRO A 77 15.97 -4.46 -0.36
CA PRO A 77 15.91 -5.91 -0.13
C PRO A 77 14.70 -6.58 -0.80
N LEU A 78 13.74 -5.79 -1.27
CA LEU A 78 12.58 -6.22 -2.03
C LEU A 78 12.70 -5.76 -3.49
N ALA A 79 12.39 -6.64 -4.43
CA ALA A 79 12.33 -6.27 -5.84
C ALA A 79 11.33 -5.10 -6.02
N THR A 80 11.78 -4.09 -6.75
CA THR A 80 11.01 -2.88 -7.06
C THR A 80 10.82 -2.81 -8.58
N PRO A 81 9.68 -2.33 -9.11
CA PRO A 81 9.46 -2.22 -10.53
C PRO A 81 10.53 -1.38 -11.24
N ASP A 82 11.07 -1.88 -12.32
CA ASP A 82 11.87 -1.13 -13.30
C ASP A 82 10.96 -0.30 -14.22
N LEU A 83 10.01 0.41 -13.60
CA LEU A 83 8.94 1.11 -14.28
C LEU A 83 9.47 2.22 -15.18
N THR A 84 9.01 2.23 -16.43
CA THR A 84 9.29 3.29 -17.40
C THR A 84 8.00 3.73 -18.07
N VAL A 85 7.78 5.03 -18.16
CA VAL A 85 6.66 5.63 -18.92
C VAL A 85 7.12 5.87 -20.35
N HIS A 86 6.33 5.36 -21.30
CA HIS A 86 6.54 5.51 -22.73
C HIS A 86 5.38 6.27 -23.34
N GLU A 87 5.67 6.97 -24.44
CA GLU A 87 4.65 7.53 -25.31
C GLU A 87 4.88 7.01 -26.74
N VAL A 88 3.90 6.33 -27.29
CA VAL A 88 3.95 5.76 -28.64
C VAL A 88 2.71 6.18 -29.40
N ASP A 89 2.88 6.84 -30.54
CA ASP A 89 1.80 7.37 -31.38
C ASP A 89 0.81 8.29 -30.63
N GLY A 90 1.29 9.04 -29.62
CA GLY A 90 0.49 9.90 -28.76
C GLY A 90 -0.25 9.17 -27.63
N TYR A 91 0.02 7.88 -27.40
CA TYR A 91 -0.57 7.10 -26.33
C TYR A 91 0.46 6.84 -25.22
N PRO A 92 0.29 7.45 -24.04
CA PRO A 92 1.15 7.21 -22.89
C PRO A 92 0.77 5.90 -22.19
N PHE A 93 1.78 5.14 -21.75
CA PHE A 93 1.62 3.95 -20.92
C PHE A 93 2.89 3.66 -20.11
N SER A 94 2.77 2.97 -18.98
CA SER A 94 3.94 2.46 -18.27
C SER A 94 4.16 0.99 -18.58
N LEU A 95 5.44 0.59 -18.53
CA LEU A 95 5.90 -0.79 -18.73
C LEU A 95 6.90 -1.14 -17.64
N HIS A 96 6.74 -2.31 -17.01
CA HIS A 96 7.71 -2.86 -16.07
C HIS A 96 7.61 -4.39 -16.02
N ARG A 97 8.64 -5.06 -15.50
CA ARG A 97 8.58 -6.50 -15.24
C ARG A 97 7.66 -6.81 -14.08
N LYS A 98 6.97 -7.96 -14.14
CA LYS A 98 6.17 -8.48 -13.04
C LYS A 98 7.04 -8.71 -11.81
N ILE A 99 6.54 -8.33 -10.65
CA ILE A 99 7.16 -8.59 -9.37
C ILE A 99 6.49 -9.81 -8.74
N GLY A 100 7.25 -10.88 -8.61
CA GLY A 100 6.73 -12.17 -8.13
C GLY A 100 5.85 -12.91 -9.15
N SER A 101 5.39 -14.08 -8.77
CA SER A 101 4.47 -14.92 -9.56
C SER A 101 3.02 -14.81 -9.10
N ARG A 102 2.79 -14.31 -7.90
CA ARG A 102 1.50 -14.08 -7.26
C ARG A 102 1.60 -12.98 -6.20
N LEU A 103 0.45 -12.58 -5.64
CA LEU A 103 0.37 -11.64 -4.52
C LEU A 103 0.80 -12.33 -3.22
N PHE A 104 1.41 -11.56 -2.30
CA PHE A 104 1.74 -11.99 -0.96
C PHE A 104 0.58 -11.66 -0.02
N THR A 105 -0.43 -12.50 -0.01
CA THR A 105 -1.64 -12.32 0.78
C THR A 105 -1.52 -12.94 2.18
N ARG A 106 -2.56 -12.80 3.01
CA ARG A 106 -2.69 -13.49 4.30
C ARG A 106 -2.43 -15.00 4.18
N ARG A 107 -2.95 -15.62 3.13
CA ARG A 107 -2.79 -17.06 2.88
C ARG A 107 -1.32 -17.45 2.69
N GLU A 108 -0.57 -16.69 1.89
CA GLU A 108 0.85 -16.92 1.67
C GLU A 108 1.61 -16.75 3.00
N TYR A 109 1.33 -15.69 3.75
CA TYR A 109 1.97 -15.45 5.05
C TYR A 109 1.68 -16.56 6.07
N GLU A 110 0.43 -16.97 6.21
CA GLU A 110 0.02 -18.05 7.12
C GLU A 110 0.62 -19.40 6.73
N GLY A 111 0.87 -19.63 5.44
CA GLY A 111 1.53 -20.81 4.90
C GLY A 111 3.03 -20.87 5.16
N LEU A 112 3.68 -19.77 5.55
CA LEU A 112 5.11 -19.74 5.85
C LEU A 112 5.43 -20.46 7.16
N THR A 113 6.63 -21.04 7.22
CA THR A 113 7.23 -21.46 8.49
C THR A 113 7.51 -20.26 9.39
N SER A 114 7.80 -20.46 10.69
CA SER A 114 8.22 -19.37 11.58
C SER A 114 9.45 -18.64 11.04
N TYR A 115 10.42 -19.36 10.51
CA TYR A 115 11.60 -18.77 9.86
C TYR A 115 11.22 -17.91 8.64
N GLY A 116 10.32 -18.40 7.79
CA GLY A 116 9.85 -17.63 6.62
C GLY A 116 9.08 -16.36 7.01
N ARG A 117 8.31 -16.39 8.10
CA ARG A 117 7.63 -15.20 8.65
C ARG A 117 8.63 -14.20 9.20
N ASP A 118 9.65 -14.67 9.90
CA ASP A 118 10.75 -13.86 10.40
C ASP A 118 11.51 -13.18 9.26
N GLU A 119 11.85 -13.92 8.21
CA GLU A 119 12.51 -13.40 7.00
C GLU A 119 11.65 -12.34 6.30
N ALA A 120 10.34 -12.58 6.15
CA ALA A 120 9.42 -11.62 5.54
C ALA A 120 9.36 -10.30 6.34
N ALA A 121 9.25 -10.40 7.67
CA ALA A 121 9.25 -9.23 8.55
C ALA A 121 10.58 -8.45 8.51
N GLU A 122 11.71 -9.16 8.41
CA GLU A 122 13.03 -8.54 8.30
C GLU A 122 13.22 -7.81 6.98
N LYS A 123 12.82 -8.42 5.85
CA LYS A 123 12.87 -7.78 4.52
C LYS A 123 12.02 -6.52 4.47
N LEU A 124 10.79 -6.57 5.03
CA LEU A 124 9.91 -5.40 5.12
C LEU A 124 10.50 -4.32 6.01
N ALA A 125 11.02 -4.67 7.18
CA ALA A 125 11.65 -3.70 8.09
C ALA A 125 12.84 -2.98 7.43
N ALA A 126 13.70 -3.73 6.75
CA ALA A 126 14.84 -3.16 6.01
C ALA A 126 14.38 -2.30 4.82
N PHE A 127 13.31 -2.69 4.12
CA PHE A 127 12.72 -1.89 3.06
C PHE A 127 12.17 -0.55 3.60
N PHE A 128 11.38 -0.57 4.67
CA PHE A 128 10.88 0.63 5.32
C PHE A 128 12.03 1.52 5.83
N MET A 129 13.04 0.93 6.49
CA MET A 129 14.21 1.68 6.96
C MET A 129 14.86 2.45 5.80
N LEU A 130 15.10 1.79 4.70
CA LEU A 130 15.72 2.36 3.52
C LEU A 130 14.91 3.53 2.94
N MET A 131 13.59 3.40 2.84
CA MET A 131 12.72 4.49 2.39
C MET A 131 12.67 5.64 3.42
N HIS A 132 12.52 5.32 4.70
CA HIS A 132 12.38 6.30 5.79
C HIS A 132 13.67 7.07 6.11
N GLU A 133 14.83 6.57 5.68
CA GLU A 133 16.12 7.27 5.77
C GLU A 133 16.30 8.30 4.66
N THR A 134 15.42 8.35 3.67
CA THR A 134 15.43 9.39 2.64
C THR A 134 15.30 10.77 3.30
N PRO A 135 16.27 11.69 3.07
CA PRO A 135 16.18 13.04 3.63
C PRO A 135 14.90 13.75 3.15
N LEU A 136 14.10 14.28 4.08
CA LEU A 136 12.81 14.89 3.75
C LEU A 136 12.93 16.06 2.76
N ASN A 137 13.99 16.88 2.87
CA ASN A 137 14.24 17.94 1.90
C ASN A 137 14.50 17.38 0.49
N TYR A 138 15.17 16.23 0.36
CA TYR A 138 15.37 15.58 -0.94
C TYR A 138 14.06 15.02 -1.48
N ALA A 139 13.28 14.34 -0.62
CA ALA A 139 11.96 13.86 -0.99
C ALA A 139 11.04 14.98 -1.48
N GLU A 140 11.03 16.14 -0.81
CA GLU A 140 10.18 17.28 -1.14
C GLU A 140 10.66 18.01 -2.41
N THR A 141 11.95 18.30 -2.53
CA THR A 141 12.48 19.17 -3.59
C THR A 141 12.90 18.42 -4.85
N THR A 142 13.47 17.23 -4.71
CA THR A 142 13.99 16.43 -5.83
C THR A 142 12.97 15.41 -6.31
N LEU A 143 12.43 14.59 -5.41
CA LEU A 143 11.42 13.60 -5.76
C LEU A 143 10.02 14.23 -5.91
N ARG A 144 9.82 15.45 -5.47
CA ARG A 144 8.52 16.14 -5.48
C ARG A 144 7.42 15.31 -4.82
N ALA A 145 7.81 14.54 -3.79
CA ALA A 145 6.89 13.71 -3.05
C ALA A 145 5.79 14.57 -2.41
N PRO A 146 4.52 14.26 -2.61
CA PRO A 146 3.44 15.00 -1.98
C PRO A 146 3.48 14.80 -0.48
N LYS A 147 2.91 15.74 0.28
CA LYS A 147 2.57 15.50 1.67
C LYS A 147 1.32 14.63 1.70
N ARG A 148 1.35 13.55 2.48
CA ARG A 148 0.17 12.70 2.67
C ARG A 148 -0.96 13.57 3.22
N PRO A 149 -2.12 13.61 2.56
CA PRO A 149 -3.24 14.39 3.05
C PRO A 149 -3.70 13.82 4.39
N GLY A 150 -3.94 14.71 5.35
CA GLY A 150 -4.66 14.35 6.56
C GLY A 150 -6.15 14.16 6.28
N PRO A 151 -6.93 13.75 7.28
CA PRO A 151 -8.38 13.65 7.16
C PRO A 151 -9.01 14.98 6.74
N SER A 152 -9.96 14.93 5.82
CA SER A 152 -10.58 16.13 5.25
C SER A 152 -11.44 16.91 6.26
N SER A 153 -12.10 16.21 7.18
CA SER A 153 -12.92 16.79 8.25
C SER A 153 -13.23 15.73 9.30
N TYR A 154 -12.93 16.06 10.56
CA TYR A 154 -13.27 15.18 11.70
C TYR A 154 -14.78 15.13 11.94
N GLU A 155 -15.50 16.23 11.68
CA GLU A 155 -16.95 16.28 11.77
C GLU A 155 -17.60 15.33 10.75
N ARG A 156 -17.11 15.34 9.50
CA ARG A 156 -17.61 14.42 8.46
C ARG A 156 -17.33 12.97 8.83
N MET A 157 -16.16 12.67 9.40
CA MET A 157 -15.84 11.32 9.85
C MET A 157 -16.72 10.86 11.00
N ALA A 158 -16.98 11.74 11.98
CA ALA A 158 -17.91 11.44 13.06
C ALA A 158 -19.33 11.20 12.51
N GLN A 159 -19.76 11.97 11.51
CA GLN A 159 -21.04 11.75 10.83
C GLN A 159 -21.04 10.40 10.08
N THR A 160 -19.97 10.07 9.34
CA THR A 160 -19.84 8.78 8.66
C THR A 160 -19.93 7.61 9.63
N VAL A 161 -19.30 7.72 10.81
CA VAL A 161 -19.42 6.72 11.88
C VAL A 161 -20.88 6.49 12.27
N GLU A 162 -21.67 7.58 12.43
CA GLU A 162 -23.09 7.45 12.79
C GLU A 162 -23.96 6.87 11.69
N GLU A 163 -23.68 7.22 10.44
CA GLU A 163 -24.54 6.90 9.30
C GLU A 163 -24.23 5.52 8.67
N ARG A 164 -22.95 5.12 8.67
CA ARG A 164 -22.48 4.00 7.86
C ARG A 164 -21.88 2.83 8.65
N LEU A 165 -21.52 3.03 9.94
CA LEU A 165 -21.01 1.93 10.73
C LEU A 165 -22.13 1.13 11.43
N ASP A 166 -21.88 -0.16 11.58
CA ASP A 166 -22.68 -1.04 12.40
C ASP A 166 -22.80 -0.51 13.84
N GLN A 167 -23.95 -0.69 14.46
CA GLN A 167 -24.22 -0.16 15.81
C GLN A 167 -23.16 -0.55 16.86
N ASN A 168 -22.60 -1.77 16.76
CA ASN A 168 -21.57 -2.28 17.67
C ASN A 168 -20.17 -1.73 17.39
N LEU A 169 -19.96 -0.96 16.30
CA LEU A 169 -18.70 -0.32 15.93
C LEU A 169 -18.71 1.20 16.12
N LYS A 170 -19.86 1.84 16.34
CA LYS A 170 -19.97 3.30 16.45
C LYS A 170 -19.14 3.87 17.60
N GLU A 171 -19.23 3.28 18.79
CA GLU A 171 -18.44 3.71 19.94
C GLU A 171 -16.94 3.64 19.66
N PHE A 172 -16.49 2.51 19.05
CA PHE A 172 -15.12 2.33 18.61
C PHE A 172 -14.73 3.38 17.57
N GLY A 173 -15.51 3.58 16.52
CA GLY A 173 -15.25 4.56 15.47
C GLY A 173 -15.08 5.97 16.03
N HIS A 174 -15.97 6.41 16.91
CA HIS A 174 -15.83 7.70 17.59
C HIS A 174 -14.59 7.80 18.48
N ALA A 175 -14.21 6.72 19.16
CA ALA A 175 -12.98 6.70 19.94
C ALA A 175 -11.76 6.88 19.05
N ILE A 176 -11.70 6.19 17.91
CA ILE A 176 -10.62 6.31 16.91
C ILE A 176 -10.52 7.76 16.40
N VAL A 177 -11.63 8.35 15.97
CA VAL A 177 -11.63 9.74 15.45
C VAL A 177 -11.10 10.71 16.50
N ARG A 178 -11.57 10.62 17.76
CA ARG A 178 -11.10 11.49 18.86
C ARG A 178 -9.63 11.28 19.18
N GLU A 179 -9.17 10.03 19.25
CA GLU A 179 -7.79 9.71 19.56
C GLU A 179 -6.84 10.23 18.47
N TYR A 180 -7.15 9.96 17.21
CA TYR A 180 -6.37 10.45 16.08
C TYR A 180 -6.32 11.98 16.03
N GLN A 181 -7.45 12.65 16.30
CA GLN A 181 -7.53 14.12 16.38
C GLN A 181 -6.63 14.68 17.49
N SER A 182 -6.52 14.00 18.62
CA SER A 182 -5.68 14.45 19.74
C SER A 182 -4.20 14.52 19.38
N TRP A 183 -3.72 13.70 18.44
CA TRP A 183 -2.32 13.67 18.02
C TRP A 183 -1.92 14.85 17.11
N GLN A 184 -2.89 15.60 16.58
CA GLN A 184 -2.59 16.77 15.73
C GLN A 184 -1.84 17.87 16.48
N THR A 185 -1.84 17.83 17.80
CA THR A 185 -1.06 18.75 18.66
C THR A 185 0.38 18.28 18.87
N GLU A 186 0.71 17.05 18.49
CA GLU A 186 2.04 16.48 18.64
C GLU A 186 2.84 16.63 17.33
N LYS A 187 4.17 16.70 17.47
CA LYS A 187 5.05 16.74 16.30
C LYS A 187 5.10 15.36 15.65
N PRO A 188 4.63 15.20 14.39
CA PRO A 188 4.65 13.91 13.71
C PRO A 188 6.09 13.44 13.42
N GLN A 189 6.31 12.13 13.41
CA GLN A 189 7.55 11.54 12.91
C GLN A 189 7.42 11.38 11.39
N LEU A 190 7.75 12.43 10.64
CA LEU A 190 7.63 12.43 9.20
C LEU A 190 8.72 11.59 8.54
N VAL A 191 8.33 10.81 7.55
CA VAL A 191 9.19 10.00 6.68
C VAL A 191 8.73 10.13 5.23
N PHE A 192 9.62 9.82 4.27
CA PHE A 192 9.20 9.45 2.92
C PHE A 192 8.88 7.95 2.93
N GLY A 193 7.65 7.59 2.67
CA GLY A 193 7.14 6.21 2.77
C GLY A 193 6.30 5.78 1.59
N HIS A 194 5.93 4.50 1.57
CA HIS A 194 5.10 3.90 0.53
C HIS A 194 3.60 4.19 0.73
N PHE A 195 3.13 4.11 1.96
CA PHE A 195 1.78 4.37 2.47
C PHE A 195 0.64 3.50 1.91
N ASP A 196 0.94 2.55 1.02
CA ASP A 196 -0.04 1.64 0.43
C ASP A 196 0.49 0.20 0.30
N LEU A 197 1.36 -0.24 1.21
CA LEU A 197 2.01 -1.55 1.15
C LEU A 197 1.13 -2.65 1.75
N HIS A 198 0.00 -2.94 1.10
CA HIS A 198 -0.95 -3.98 1.49
C HIS A 198 -0.81 -5.25 0.62
N ASP A 199 -1.64 -6.25 0.83
CA ASP A 199 -1.61 -7.55 0.14
C ASP A 199 -1.82 -7.46 -1.38
N GLY A 200 -2.39 -6.37 -1.89
CA GLY A 200 -2.53 -6.09 -3.32
C GLY A 200 -1.27 -5.53 -3.98
N ASN A 201 -0.27 -5.08 -3.19
CA ASN A 201 0.92 -4.34 -3.65
C ASN A 201 2.25 -5.03 -3.25
N ILE A 202 2.18 -6.27 -2.78
CA ILE A 202 3.35 -7.09 -2.41
C ILE A 202 3.34 -8.39 -3.21
N GLY A 203 4.50 -8.75 -3.77
CA GLY A 203 4.68 -9.94 -4.58
C GLY A 203 5.29 -11.11 -3.81
N ALA A 204 4.83 -12.33 -4.13
CA ALA A 204 5.40 -13.59 -3.68
C ALA A 204 5.94 -14.41 -4.86
N ASP A 205 6.94 -15.25 -4.58
CA ASP A 205 7.42 -16.25 -5.53
C ASP A 205 6.47 -17.47 -5.63
N SER A 206 6.85 -18.47 -6.40
CA SER A 206 6.08 -19.71 -6.56
C SER A 206 5.96 -20.52 -5.25
N ASN A 207 6.85 -20.30 -4.28
CA ASN A 207 6.84 -20.98 -2.98
C ASN A 207 6.05 -20.20 -1.92
N GLY A 208 5.58 -19.00 -2.24
CA GLY A 208 4.86 -18.10 -1.33
C GLY A 208 5.77 -17.20 -0.50
N SER A 209 7.07 -17.16 -0.77
CA SER A 209 8.00 -16.28 -0.08
C SER A 209 7.87 -14.85 -0.61
N LEU A 210 7.98 -13.88 0.29
CA LEU A 210 7.99 -12.46 -0.05
C LEU A 210 9.19 -12.11 -0.94
N VAL A 211 8.93 -11.49 -2.10
CA VAL A 211 9.99 -11.13 -3.05
C VAL A 211 10.03 -9.66 -3.46
N GLY A 212 8.94 -8.91 -3.36
CA GLY A 212 8.99 -7.52 -3.80
C GLY A 212 7.77 -6.69 -3.46
N ALA A 213 7.89 -5.40 -3.71
CA ALA A 213 6.87 -4.37 -3.52
C ALA A 213 6.63 -3.64 -4.84
N PHE A 214 5.40 -3.20 -5.10
CA PHE A 214 5.01 -2.44 -6.29
C PHE A 214 3.86 -1.48 -5.99
N ASP A 215 3.51 -0.65 -6.99
CA ASP A 215 2.50 0.42 -6.88
C ASP A 215 2.95 1.57 -5.96
N PHE A 216 4.01 2.27 -6.38
CA PHE A 216 4.62 3.38 -5.66
C PHE A 216 3.89 4.73 -5.89
N ALA A 217 2.70 4.71 -6.51
CA ALA A 217 1.96 5.94 -6.83
C ALA A 217 1.58 6.76 -5.59
N ASP A 218 1.35 6.09 -4.46
CA ASP A 218 0.97 6.69 -3.17
C ASP A 218 2.16 7.09 -2.28
N CYS A 219 3.41 6.94 -2.76
CA CYS A 219 4.57 7.40 -2.02
C CYS A 219 4.46 8.88 -1.70
N ALA A 220 4.68 9.20 -0.43
CA ALA A 220 4.46 10.54 0.11
C ALA A 220 5.38 10.86 1.29
N ILE A 221 5.32 12.10 1.78
CA ILE A 221 5.85 12.49 3.10
C ILE A 221 4.69 12.45 4.10
N GLY A 222 4.78 11.57 5.09
CA GLY A 222 3.73 11.39 6.10
C GLY A 222 4.25 10.83 7.41
N ASP A 223 3.33 10.58 8.36
CA ASP A 223 3.68 10.01 9.66
C ASP A 223 4.07 8.54 9.53
N VAL A 224 5.18 8.15 10.15
CA VAL A 224 5.76 6.81 10.09
C VAL A 224 4.78 5.70 10.49
N HIS A 225 3.89 5.97 11.45
CA HIS A 225 2.92 4.98 11.93
C HIS A 225 1.89 4.64 10.84
N ALA A 226 1.51 5.62 10.02
CA ALA A 226 0.56 5.41 8.93
C ALA A 226 1.14 4.55 7.79
N ASP A 227 2.48 4.53 7.63
CA ASP A 227 3.12 3.73 6.58
C ASP A 227 3.16 2.22 6.91
N PHE A 228 3.15 1.86 8.20
CA PHE A 228 3.06 0.45 8.62
C PHE A 228 1.63 -0.11 8.61
N ALA A 229 0.62 0.76 8.67
CA ALA A 229 -0.76 0.33 8.81
C ALA A 229 -1.26 -0.62 7.70
N PRO A 230 -0.91 -0.45 6.41
CA PRO A 230 -1.37 -1.35 5.34
C PRO A 230 -0.93 -2.81 5.51
N LEU A 231 0.16 -3.10 6.24
CA LEU A 231 0.57 -4.49 6.50
C LEU A 231 -0.47 -5.31 7.29
N PHE A 232 -1.36 -4.67 8.03
CA PHE A 232 -2.44 -5.34 8.76
C PHE A 232 -3.42 -6.06 7.83
N TYR A 233 -3.56 -5.64 6.57
CA TYR A 233 -4.37 -6.34 5.57
C TYR A 233 -3.86 -7.76 5.31
N ILE A 234 -2.54 -7.95 5.45
CA ILE A 234 -1.92 -9.26 5.36
C ILE A 234 -2.06 -9.97 6.71
N SER A 235 -1.47 -9.39 7.77
CA SER A 235 -1.54 -9.95 9.12
C SER A 235 -1.11 -8.93 10.16
N PRO A 236 -1.84 -8.78 11.30
CA PRO A 236 -1.35 -8.03 12.46
C PRO A 236 0.01 -8.54 12.95
N ASP A 237 0.23 -9.87 12.94
CA ASP A 237 1.49 -10.50 13.33
C ASP A 237 2.65 -10.02 12.43
N LEU A 238 2.47 -9.99 11.12
CA LEU A 238 3.47 -9.47 10.18
C LEU A 238 3.79 -8.00 10.47
N ALA A 239 2.76 -7.17 10.65
CA ALA A 239 2.92 -5.74 10.89
C ALA A 239 3.74 -5.49 12.16
N TYR A 240 3.36 -6.11 13.28
CA TYR A 240 4.05 -5.94 14.55
C TYR A 240 5.48 -6.49 14.54
N ASN A 241 5.72 -7.65 13.92
CA ASN A 241 7.06 -8.21 13.78
C ASN A 241 7.95 -7.32 12.91
N THR A 242 7.41 -6.75 11.83
CA THR A 242 8.10 -5.77 10.97
C THR A 242 8.48 -4.52 11.78
N VAL A 243 7.55 -3.97 12.54
CA VAL A 243 7.77 -2.78 13.38
C VAL A 243 8.83 -3.03 14.45
N ALA A 244 8.80 -4.19 15.11
CA ALA A 244 9.79 -4.55 16.14
C ALA A 244 11.21 -4.60 15.56
N ARG A 245 11.37 -5.20 14.37
CA ARG A 245 12.66 -5.26 13.67
C ARG A 245 13.09 -3.88 13.20
N TYR A 246 12.18 -3.11 12.62
CA TYR A 246 12.45 -1.73 12.21
C TYR A 246 12.92 -0.86 13.39
N ALA A 247 12.23 -0.93 14.54
CA ALA A 247 12.62 -0.20 15.75
C ALA A 247 14.03 -0.60 16.22
N THR A 248 14.35 -1.89 16.13
CA THR A 248 15.70 -2.40 16.46
C THR A 248 16.77 -1.89 15.49
N MET A 249 16.48 -1.93 14.17
CA MET A 249 17.42 -1.49 13.12
C MET A 249 17.69 0.01 13.17
N THR A 250 16.66 0.81 13.47
CA THR A 250 16.74 2.28 13.41
C THR A 250 16.94 2.96 14.76
N ASN A 251 16.80 2.21 15.84
CA ASN A 251 16.74 2.74 17.23
C ASN A 251 15.65 3.83 17.41
N LYS A 252 14.56 3.75 16.60
CA LYS A 252 13.41 4.65 16.71
C LYS A 252 12.31 4.01 17.55
N VAL A 253 11.61 4.84 18.33
CA VAL A 253 10.41 4.40 19.06
C VAL A 253 9.22 4.51 18.13
N ILE A 254 8.57 3.37 17.85
CA ILE A 254 7.34 3.29 17.08
C ILE A 254 6.25 2.75 17.99
N ASP A 255 5.15 3.48 18.10
CA ASP A 255 4.00 3.10 18.92
C ASP A 255 3.02 2.24 18.10
N PRO A 256 2.88 0.94 18.41
CA PRO A 256 1.96 0.06 17.69
C PRO A 256 0.50 0.48 17.81
N ARG A 257 0.10 1.13 18.91
CA ARG A 257 -1.25 1.67 19.06
C ARG A 257 -1.52 2.75 18.01
N ARG A 258 -0.55 3.64 17.78
CA ARG A 258 -0.66 4.67 16.73
C ARG A 258 -0.80 4.07 15.34
N ILE A 259 -0.13 2.96 15.05
CA ILE A 259 -0.27 2.25 13.77
C ILE A 259 -1.71 1.77 13.61
N ALA A 260 -2.25 1.09 14.62
CA ALA A 260 -3.60 0.55 14.56
C ALA A 260 -4.68 1.65 14.48
N VAL A 261 -4.51 2.74 15.24
CA VAL A 261 -5.42 3.89 15.16
C VAL A 261 -5.31 4.59 13.81
N ALA A 262 -4.10 4.76 13.25
CA ALA A 262 -3.90 5.33 11.91
C ALA A 262 -4.58 4.47 10.83
N GLY A 263 -4.47 3.14 10.92
CA GLY A 263 -5.14 2.21 10.02
C GLY A 263 -6.67 2.31 10.12
N ALA A 264 -7.22 2.20 11.33
CA ALA A 264 -8.66 2.34 11.54
C ALA A 264 -9.19 3.71 11.08
N MET A 265 -8.39 4.79 11.24
CA MET A 265 -8.72 6.11 10.75
C MET A 265 -8.73 6.20 9.23
N CYS A 266 -7.82 5.49 8.53
CA CYS A 266 -7.86 5.39 7.07
C CYS A 266 -9.17 4.76 6.60
N GLU A 267 -9.63 3.65 7.20
CA GLU A 267 -10.90 3.02 6.83
C GLU A 267 -12.09 3.98 6.98
N ILE A 268 -12.15 4.74 8.10
CA ILE A 268 -13.20 5.73 8.31
C ILE A 268 -13.10 6.87 7.29
N SER A 269 -11.87 7.31 6.98
CA SER A 269 -11.62 8.36 5.99
C SER A 269 -12.06 7.92 4.59
N ASP A 270 -11.71 6.71 4.17
CA ASP A 270 -12.09 6.16 2.89
C ASP A 270 -13.61 6.00 2.79
N LEU A 271 -14.23 5.44 3.84
CA LEU A 271 -15.69 5.31 3.93
C LEU A 271 -16.40 6.68 3.85
N SER A 272 -15.77 7.75 4.32
CA SER A 272 -16.32 9.12 4.25
C SER A 272 -16.21 9.75 2.85
N GLY A 273 -15.51 9.12 1.92
CA GLY A 273 -15.31 9.61 0.57
C GLY A 273 -16.56 9.49 -0.31
N ASP A 274 -16.80 10.48 -1.17
CA ASP A 274 -17.97 10.51 -2.08
C ASP A 274 -17.94 9.40 -3.15
N ARG A 275 -16.81 8.72 -3.31
CA ARG A 275 -16.62 7.66 -4.31
C ARG A 275 -16.99 6.26 -3.80
N ILE A 276 -17.22 6.12 -2.50
CA ILE A 276 -17.51 4.83 -1.86
C ILE A 276 -19.01 4.63 -1.77
N SER A 277 -19.50 3.65 -2.51
CA SER A 277 -20.93 3.32 -2.52
C SER A 277 -21.36 2.62 -1.23
N PRO A 278 -22.65 2.69 -0.84
CA PRO A 278 -23.17 1.98 0.32
C PRO A 278 -22.97 0.46 0.30
N GLU A 279 -22.86 -0.15 -0.89
CA GLU A 279 -22.57 -1.58 -1.03
C GLU A 279 -21.19 -1.98 -0.48
N SER A 280 -20.32 -1.01 -0.21
CA SER A 280 -19.01 -1.23 0.40
C SER A 280 -19.02 -1.18 1.93
N ASP A 281 -20.13 -0.82 2.57
CA ASP A 281 -20.21 -0.64 4.03
C ASP A 281 -19.81 -1.91 4.78
N ASP A 282 -20.28 -3.07 4.34
CA ASP A 282 -19.95 -4.37 4.94
C ASP A 282 -18.45 -4.63 4.97
N PHE A 283 -17.74 -4.28 3.87
CA PHE A 283 -16.28 -4.41 3.81
C PHE A 283 -15.59 -3.53 4.85
N PHE A 284 -15.95 -2.24 4.94
CA PHE A 284 -15.34 -1.34 5.91
C PHE A 284 -15.70 -1.69 7.35
N ASN A 285 -16.93 -2.12 7.62
CA ASN A 285 -17.35 -2.61 8.93
C ASN A 285 -16.55 -3.85 9.35
N GLN A 286 -16.31 -4.79 8.43
CA GLN A 286 -15.44 -5.93 8.70
C GLN A 286 -14.01 -5.48 9.02
N LYS A 287 -13.42 -4.58 8.24
CA LYS A 287 -12.07 -4.06 8.47
C LYS A 287 -11.94 -3.32 9.80
N LEU A 288 -12.88 -2.46 10.12
CA LEU A 288 -12.91 -1.76 11.41
C LEU A 288 -13.06 -2.72 12.59
N ASN A 289 -13.80 -3.81 12.44
CA ASN A 289 -13.87 -4.85 13.46
C ASN A 289 -12.52 -5.58 13.64
N GLU A 290 -11.77 -5.85 12.56
CA GLU A 290 -10.41 -6.40 12.65
C GLU A 290 -9.48 -5.45 13.43
N TRP A 291 -9.51 -4.14 13.14
CA TRP A 291 -8.77 -3.12 13.88
C TRP A 291 -9.17 -3.04 15.36
N ARG A 292 -10.47 -3.13 15.65
CA ARG A 292 -10.96 -3.17 17.04
C ARG A 292 -10.40 -4.35 17.82
N ILE A 293 -10.36 -5.53 17.20
CA ILE A 293 -9.79 -6.74 17.81
C ILE A 293 -8.28 -6.56 18.06
N ALA A 294 -7.55 -6.02 17.09
CA ALA A 294 -6.12 -5.75 17.23
C ALA A 294 -5.83 -4.78 18.38
N LEU A 295 -6.62 -3.71 18.52
CA LEU A 295 -6.47 -2.72 19.61
C LEU A 295 -6.93 -3.24 20.98
N SER A 296 -7.79 -4.25 21.03
CA SER A 296 -8.28 -4.84 22.29
C SER A 296 -7.32 -5.84 22.93
N GLY A 297 -6.09 -5.98 22.44
CA GLY A 297 -5.07 -6.83 23.03
C GLY A 297 -5.14 -8.31 22.67
N GLY A 298 -5.85 -8.65 21.57
CA GLY A 298 -5.96 -10.03 21.07
C GLY A 298 -4.72 -10.59 20.38
N VAL A 299 -3.65 -9.80 20.24
CA VAL A 299 -2.41 -10.24 19.58
C VAL A 299 -1.32 -10.52 20.62
N HIS A 300 -1.02 -11.79 20.83
CA HIS A 300 0.13 -12.20 21.64
C HIS A 300 1.41 -11.95 20.85
N PHE A 301 2.22 -11.02 21.32
CA PHE A 301 3.55 -10.76 20.77
C PHE A 301 4.51 -11.90 21.12
N HIS A 302 5.04 -12.60 20.15
CA HIS A 302 6.06 -13.65 20.32
C HIS A 302 7.49 -13.12 20.20
N GLY A 303 7.76 -11.88 20.63
CA GLY A 303 9.11 -11.30 20.62
C GLY A 303 9.61 -10.96 22.02
N PRO A 304 10.85 -11.35 22.39
CA PRO A 304 11.37 -11.17 23.76
C PRO A 304 11.58 -9.72 24.19
N THR A 305 11.58 -8.77 23.25
CA THR A 305 11.90 -7.36 23.54
C THR A 305 10.66 -6.46 23.71
N LEU A 306 9.51 -6.84 23.14
CA LEU A 306 8.28 -6.03 23.17
C LEU A 306 7.45 -6.26 24.45
N GLN A 307 7.60 -7.39 25.14
CA GLN A 307 6.86 -7.67 26.39
C GLN A 307 7.10 -6.64 27.51
N ARG A 308 8.20 -5.88 27.47
CA ARG A 308 8.49 -4.85 28.49
C ARG A 308 7.91 -3.47 28.19
N GLN A 309 7.43 -3.22 26.97
CA GLN A 309 6.92 -1.89 26.58
C GLN A 309 5.39 -1.78 26.56
N PHE A 310 4.67 -2.91 26.70
CA PHE A 310 3.22 -2.95 26.54
C PHE A 310 2.47 -3.40 27.81
N HIS A 311 2.97 -3.04 29.01
CA HIS A 311 2.13 -3.09 30.20
C HIS A 311 1.22 -1.87 30.20
N ILE A 312 -0.02 -2.09 29.74
CA ILE A 312 -1.16 -1.22 30.00
C ILE A 312 -1.71 -1.57 31.38
#